data_70af04739cfa484c64f93ae223d73fb1
#
_entry.id   70af04739cfa484c64f93ae223d73fb1
#
_cell.length_a   1.000
_cell.length_b   1.000
_cell.length_c   1.000
_cell.angle_alpha   90.00
_cell.angle_beta   90.00
_cell.angle_gamma   90.00
#
_symmetry.space_group_name_H-M   'P 1'
#
loop_
_entity.id
_entity.type
_entity.pdbx_description
1 polymer ?
#
loop_
_entity_poly.entity_id
_entity_poly.type
_entity_poly.pdbx_seq_one_letter_code
_entity_poly.pdbx_strand_id
1 'polypeptide(L)'
;MSLLNITNDGLPNILVVLHATVLRAPKPMAEADLLDAVSPAAIVEDDGQMARNTLNRWTELGLFVREGGLISVKERIPGRRATALEILPFTRRIACRQALAEENNPDLWASQSARAADLTRSLAWMLAQDVYRASFAQFETQESQQILDPERLLMRNSTRRSGLQYWAPFLGFSRHPFAAVDPTVAVRDALAEVLGPGEGLPAPQFVERLGTLLPVLDGGRWQLEVLKYVDPSALPTRQPGQLSSALSRALLTLWDSGELLLQQKADLGSSVTLTGAGGARSDLTFQWIARPQEIKA
;
A
#
# COMPACT_ATOMS: atom_id res chain seq x y z
N MET A 1 3.29 1.59 19.66
CA MET A 1 4.22 2.38 18.83
C MET A 1 3.82 2.24 17.37
N SER A 2 4.02 3.26 16.56
CA SER A 2 3.57 3.31 15.18
C SER A 2 4.61 2.69 14.24
N LEU A 3 4.17 2.20 13.07
CA LEU A 3 4.98 1.36 12.18
C LEU A 3 6.25 2.06 11.64
N LEU A 4 6.21 3.38 11.46
CA LEU A 4 7.35 4.15 10.95
C LEU A 4 8.27 4.69 12.05
N ASN A 5 7.90 4.59 13.33
CA ASN A 5 8.67 5.23 14.41
C ASN A 5 9.97 4.51 14.78
N ILE A 6 10.12 3.25 14.41
CA ILE A 6 11.30 2.45 14.74
C ILE A 6 11.81 1.77 13.48
N THR A 7 13.02 2.10 13.07
CA THR A 7 13.62 1.57 11.83
C THR A 7 13.87 0.06 11.86
N ASN A 8 14.04 -0.51 13.05
CA ASN A 8 14.35 -1.93 13.21
C ASN A 8 13.11 -2.79 13.48
N ASP A 9 11.93 -2.18 13.56
CA ASP A 9 10.68 -2.90 13.77
C ASP A 9 9.95 -3.09 12.43
N GLY A 10 9.68 -4.34 12.08
CA GLY A 10 8.80 -4.65 10.98
C GLY A 10 9.42 -4.55 9.59
N LEU A 11 10.72 -4.77 9.43
CA LEU A 11 11.39 -4.69 8.14
C LEU A 11 10.77 -5.60 7.06
N PRO A 12 10.54 -5.09 5.83
CA PRO A 12 9.84 -5.84 4.79
C PRO A 12 10.49 -7.17 4.39
N ASN A 13 11.81 -7.20 4.29
CA ASN A 13 12.56 -8.41 3.93
C ASN A 13 12.42 -9.51 5.00
N ILE A 14 12.51 -9.14 6.27
CA ILE A 14 12.32 -10.07 7.39
C ILE A 14 10.86 -10.55 7.46
N LEU A 15 9.90 -9.64 7.26
CA LEU A 15 8.49 -9.99 7.18
C LEU A 15 8.21 -11.06 6.12
N VAL A 16 8.78 -10.90 4.91
CA VAL A 16 8.59 -11.86 3.81
C VAL A 16 9.11 -13.24 4.21
N VAL A 17 10.29 -13.33 4.85
CA VAL A 17 10.89 -14.60 5.26
C VAL A 17 10.06 -15.24 6.38
N LEU A 18 9.67 -14.49 7.41
CA LEU A 18 8.78 -14.98 8.48
C LEU A 18 7.46 -15.53 7.90
N HIS A 19 6.80 -14.74 7.06
CA HIS A 19 5.52 -15.13 6.47
C HIS A 19 5.66 -16.35 5.56
N ALA A 20 6.70 -16.41 4.73
CA ALA A 20 6.99 -17.55 3.87
C ALA A 20 7.21 -18.83 4.68
N THR A 21 7.92 -18.75 5.80
CA THR A 21 8.18 -19.89 6.68
C THR A 21 6.88 -20.43 7.27
N VAL A 22 6.02 -19.55 7.81
CA VAL A 22 4.72 -19.95 8.38
C VAL A 22 3.76 -20.45 7.29
N LEU A 23 3.74 -19.83 6.10
CA LEU A 23 2.90 -20.29 4.97
C LEU A 23 3.25 -21.71 4.50
N ARG A 24 4.54 -22.06 4.54
CA ARG A 24 5.03 -23.39 4.12
C ARG A 24 4.89 -24.46 5.20
N ALA A 25 4.71 -24.05 6.44
CA ALA A 25 4.50 -24.98 7.54
C ALA A 25 3.12 -25.65 7.43
N PRO A 26 3.01 -26.97 7.56
CA PRO A 26 1.74 -27.69 7.46
C PRO A 26 0.81 -27.43 8.65
N LYS A 27 1.37 -26.96 9.78
CA LYS A 27 0.67 -26.67 11.05
C LYS A 27 1.29 -25.44 11.71
N PRO A 28 0.63 -24.84 12.72
CA PRO A 28 1.23 -23.75 13.51
C PRO A 28 2.60 -24.15 14.04
N MET A 29 3.56 -23.20 14.03
CA MET A 29 4.94 -23.42 14.46
C MET A 29 5.16 -22.83 15.84
N ALA A 30 6.00 -23.45 16.67
CA ALA A 30 6.49 -22.82 17.88
C ALA A 30 7.27 -21.56 17.52
N GLU A 31 7.07 -20.47 18.30
CA GLU A 31 7.72 -19.19 18.04
C GLU A 31 9.25 -19.30 18.03
N ALA A 32 9.80 -20.11 18.96
CA ALA A 32 11.24 -20.35 19.02
C ALA A 32 11.77 -21.02 17.75
N ASP A 33 11.05 -22.03 17.24
CA ASP A 33 11.43 -22.76 16.01
C ASP A 33 11.35 -21.83 14.79
N LEU A 34 10.33 -20.96 14.73
CA LEU A 34 10.19 -19.98 13.66
C LEU A 34 11.36 -18.98 13.67
N LEU A 35 11.69 -18.44 14.84
CA LEU A 35 12.77 -17.48 14.97
C LEU A 35 14.13 -18.09 14.67
N ASP A 36 14.39 -19.32 15.13
CA ASP A 36 15.64 -20.03 14.80
C ASP A 36 15.75 -20.34 13.30
N ALA A 37 14.64 -20.70 12.66
CA ALA A 37 14.62 -20.96 11.21
C ALA A 37 14.87 -19.69 10.35
N VAL A 38 14.45 -18.52 10.83
CA VAL A 38 14.55 -17.24 10.08
C VAL A 38 15.82 -16.46 10.43
N SER A 39 16.27 -16.56 11.67
CA SER A 39 17.36 -15.77 12.25
C SER A 39 18.20 -16.66 13.19
N PRO A 40 18.93 -17.68 12.64
CA PRO A 40 19.74 -18.56 13.46
C PRO A 40 20.80 -17.82 14.26
N ALA A 41 20.87 -18.05 15.57
CA ALA A 41 21.79 -17.38 16.47
C ALA A 41 23.29 -17.52 16.05
N ALA A 42 23.62 -18.57 15.31
CA ALA A 42 24.98 -18.78 14.78
C ALA A 42 25.38 -17.84 13.64
N ILE A 43 24.40 -17.11 13.03
CA ILE A 43 24.63 -16.31 11.81
C ILE A 43 24.32 -14.83 12.03
N VAL A 44 23.45 -14.49 13.00
CA VAL A 44 22.98 -13.13 13.22
C VAL A 44 23.70 -12.47 14.40
N GLU A 45 24.08 -11.19 14.21
CA GLU A 45 24.81 -10.41 15.23
C GLU A 45 23.87 -9.85 16.32
N ASP A 46 22.56 -9.75 16.06
CA ASP A 46 21.57 -9.09 16.93
C ASP A 46 20.75 -10.09 17.78
N ASP A 47 21.20 -11.31 17.94
CA ASP A 47 20.47 -12.40 18.64
C ASP A 47 19.02 -12.61 18.12
N GLY A 48 18.77 -12.26 16.86
CA GLY A 48 17.44 -12.36 16.23
C GLY A 48 16.44 -11.29 16.69
N GLN A 49 16.92 -10.19 17.25
CA GLN A 49 16.06 -9.12 17.77
C GLN A 49 15.19 -8.49 16.68
N MET A 50 15.76 -8.25 15.47
CA MET A 50 14.99 -7.70 14.36
C MET A 50 13.88 -8.65 13.89
N ALA A 51 14.14 -9.96 13.87
CA ALA A 51 13.11 -10.95 13.53
C ALA A 51 11.99 -10.98 14.59
N ARG A 52 12.34 -10.96 15.89
CA ARG A 52 11.38 -10.86 16.99
C ARG A 52 10.53 -9.60 16.93
N ASN A 53 11.16 -8.45 16.71
CA ASN A 53 10.45 -7.18 16.60
C ASN A 53 9.50 -7.17 15.40
N THR A 54 9.96 -7.69 14.26
CA THR A 54 9.11 -7.81 13.04
C THR A 54 7.93 -8.74 13.30
N LEU A 55 8.16 -9.91 13.89
CA LEU A 55 7.07 -10.85 14.24
C LEU A 55 6.06 -10.22 15.20
N ASN A 56 6.52 -9.56 16.26
CA ASN A 56 5.68 -8.88 17.23
C ASN A 56 4.83 -7.79 16.57
N ARG A 57 5.46 -6.93 15.78
CA ARG A 57 4.79 -5.84 15.06
C ARG A 57 3.68 -6.37 14.15
N TRP A 58 3.96 -7.37 13.34
CA TRP A 58 2.99 -7.91 12.39
C TRP A 58 1.97 -8.86 13.01
N THR A 59 2.24 -9.35 14.24
CA THR A 59 1.23 -9.98 15.09
C THR A 59 0.25 -8.92 15.63
N GLU A 60 0.74 -7.77 16.12
CA GLU A 60 -0.10 -6.64 16.53
C GLU A 60 -0.99 -6.11 15.40
N LEU A 61 -0.47 -6.09 14.18
CA LEU A 61 -1.20 -5.68 12.98
C LEU A 61 -2.15 -6.77 12.43
N GLY A 62 -2.12 -7.99 12.98
CA GLY A 62 -3.04 -9.06 12.65
C GLY A 62 -2.65 -9.92 11.43
N LEU A 63 -1.41 -9.80 10.92
CA LEU A 63 -0.91 -10.67 9.87
C LEU A 63 -0.58 -12.07 10.41
N PHE A 64 0.03 -12.12 11.60
CA PHE A 64 0.24 -13.38 12.32
C PHE A 64 -0.78 -13.52 13.45
N VAL A 65 -1.07 -14.78 13.80
CA VAL A 65 -1.86 -15.17 14.97
C VAL A 65 -0.93 -15.89 15.94
N ARG A 66 -0.92 -15.45 17.21
CA ARG A 66 -0.13 -16.06 18.29
C ARG A 66 -1.08 -16.65 19.31
N GLU A 67 -1.05 -17.97 19.48
CA GLU A 67 -1.87 -18.72 20.43
C GLU A 67 -1.04 -19.80 21.11
N GLY A 68 -0.96 -19.80 22.45
CA GLY A 68 -0.23 -20.81 23.21
C GLY A 68 1.25 -20.95 22.84
N GLY A 69 1.91 -19.87 22.42
CA GLY A 69 3.31 -19.89 21.95
C GLY A 69 3.50 -20.43 20.52
N LEU A 70 2.39 -20.71 19.83
CA LEU A 70 2.39 -21.11 18.42
C LEU A 70 2.05 -19.91 17.52
N ILE A 71 2.72 -19.86 16.37
CA ILE A 71 2.51 -18.85 15.33
C ILE A 71 1.83 -19.49 14.13
N SER A 72 0.78 -18.82 13.64
CA SER A 72 0.04 -19.18 12.43
C SER A 72 -0.36 -17.95 11.64
N VAL A 73 -1.02 -18.14 10.50
CA VAL A 73 -1.61 -17.09 9.65
C VAL A 73 -3.08 -17.37 9.41
N LYS A 74 -3.90 -16.31 9.30
CA LYS A 74 -5.35 -16.43 9.01
C LYS A 74 -5.61 -16.88 7.57
N GLU A 75 -4.80 -16.38 6.64
CA GLU A 75 -4.95 -16.62 5.22
C GLU A 75 -3.78 -17.41 4.67
N ARG A 76 -4.07 -18.34 3.79
CA ARG A 76 -3.07 -19.17 3.10
C ARG A 76 -3.27 -19.10 1.60
N ILE A 77 -2.21 -19.30 0.85
CA ILE A 77 -2.29 -19.48 -0.61
C ILE A 77 -3.00 -20.80 -0.86
N PRO A 78 -4.12 -20.83 -1.61
CA PRO A 78 -4.86 -22.04 -1.90
C PRO A 78 -4.02 -23.06 -2.70
N GLY A 79 -4.25 -24.35 -2.43
CA GLY A 79 -3.72 -25.44 -3.25
C GLY A 79 -2.39 -26.00 -2.76
N ARG A 80 -1.45 -26.23 -3.70
CA ARG A 80 -0.13 -26.83 -3.46
C ARG A 80 0.81 -25.90 -2.67
N ARG A 81 1.98 -26.43 -2.31
CA ARG A 81 3.05 -25.64 -1.68
C ARG A 81 3.39 -24.41 -2.52
N ALA A 82 3.22 -23.23 -1.94
CA ALA A 82 3.44 -21.94 -2.59
C ALA A 82 4.90 -21.74 -2.99
N THR A 83 5.11 -21.21 -4.19
CA THR A 83 6.43 -20.82 -4.71
C THR A 83 6.85 -19.46 -4.16
N ALA A 84 8.13 -19.11 -4.29
CA ALA A 84 8.63 -17.78 -3.90
C ALA A 84 7.96 -16.66 -4.71
N LEU A 85 7.64 -16.92 -5.99
CA LEU A 85 6.96 -15.95 -6.87
C LEU A 85 5.52 -15.67 -6.44
N GLU A 86 4.84 -16.62 -5.83
CA GLU A 86 3.48 -16.46 -5.31
C GLU A 86 3.48 -15.84 -3.90
N ILE A 87 4.46 -16.18 -3.07
CA ILE A 87 4.52 -15.72 -1.67
C ILE A 87 4.74 -14.21 -1.57
N LEU A 88 5.65 -13.64 -2.35
CA LEU A 88 5.97 -12.22 -2.24
C LEU A 88 4.77 -11.30 -2.51
N PRO A 89 4.06 -11.40 -3.65
CA PRO A 89 2.86 -10.58 -3.89
C PRO A 89 1.73 -10.89 -2.90
N PHE A 90 1.59 -12.14 -2.46
CA PHE A 90 0.62 -12.51 -1.44
C PHE A 90 0.93 -11.84 -0.09
N THR A 91 2.19 -11.91 0.38
CA THR A 91 2.62 -11.25 1.62
C THR A 91 2.41 -9.75 1.55
N ARG A 92 2.78 -9.11 0.43
CA ARG A 92 2.60 -7.67 0.21
C ARG A 92 1.13 -7.27 0.29
N ARG A 93 0.24 -7.99 -0.40
CA ARG A 93 -1.20 -7.71 -0.40
C ARG A 93 -1.80 -7.83 1.01
N ILE A 94 -1.48 -8.90 1.76
CA ILE A 94 -1.96 -9.07 3.13
C ILE A 94 -1.40 -7.98 4.04
N ALA A 95 -0.09 -7.68 3.94
CA ALA A 95 0.54 -6.63 4.72
C ALA A 95 -0.08 -5.25 4.43
N CYS A 96 -0.34 -4.94 3.15
CA CYS A 96 -1.01 -3.71 2.74
C CYS A 96 -2.41 -3.60 3.38
N ARG A 97 -3.23 -4.66 3.24
CA ARG A 97 -4.56 -4.70 3.83
C ARG A 97 -4.54 -4.52 5.34
N GLN A 98 -3.66 -5.23 6.05
CA GLN A 98 -3.55 -5.10 7.51
C GLN A 98 -3.07 -3.70 7.93
N ALA A 99 -2.05 -3.14 7.26
CA ALA A 99 -1.56 -1.80 7.58
C ALA A 99 -2.63 -0.72 7.38
N LEU A 100 -3.46 -0.84 6.33
CA LEU A 100 -4.50 0.13 6.00
C LEU A 100 -5.86 -0.15 6.68
N ALA A 101 -6.00 -1.25 7.41
CA ALA A 101 -7.22 -1.64 8.11
C ALA A 101 -7.62 -0.61 9.18
N GLU A 102 -8.92 -0.46 9.43
CA GLU A 102 -9.47 0.48 10.40
C GLU A 102 -8.97 0.18 11.82
N GLU A 103 -8.91 -1.08 12.18
CA GLU A 103 -8.46 -1.56 13.49
C GLU A 103 -7.02 -1.16 13.82
N ASN A 104 -6.20 -0.94 12.77
CA ASN A 104 -4.82 -0.50 12.89
C ASN A 104 -4.64 1.02 12.74
N ASN A 105 -5.74 1.74 12.46
CA ASN A 105 -5.80 3.18 12.30
C ASN A 105 -7.00 3.80 13.05
N PRO A 106 -7.30 3.41 14.30
CA PRO A 106 -8.53 3.80 15.00
C PRO A 106 -8.63 5.32 15.22
N ASP A 107 -7.49 5.95 15.41
CA ASP A 107 -7.34 7.41 15.44
C ASP A 107 -6.14 7.79 14.58
N LEU A 108 -6.42 8.23 13.36
CA LEU A 108 -5.38 8.53 12.37
C LEU A 108 -4.44 9.64 12.84
N TRP A 109 -4.89 10.52 13.72
CA TRP A 109 -4.13 11.70 14.17
C TRP A 109 -3.55 11.56 15.59
N ALA A 110 -3.86 10.50 16.31
CA ALA A 110 -3.28 10.27 17.63
C ALA A 110 -1.75 10.05 17.53
N SER A 111 -1.02 10.77 18.37
CA SER A 111 0.45 10.77 18.34
C SER A 111 1.09 9.48 18.86
N GLN A 112 0.39 8.69 19.68
CA GLN A 112 1.01 7.59 20.43
C GLN A 112 0.38 6.21 20.29
N SER A 113 -0.85 6.08 19.81
CA SER A 113 -1.59 4.82 19.92
C SER A 113 -1.89 4.13 18.58
N ALA A 114 -1.63 4.76 17.46
CA ALA A 114 -2.05 4.24 16.18
C ALA A 114 -0.97 3.35 15.56
N ARG A 115 -1.24 2.07 15.51
CA ARG A 115 -0.33 1.01 15.05
C ARG A 115 0.28 1.26 13.69
N ALA A 116 -0.52 1.75 12.72
CA ALA A 116 -0.08 2.02 11.34
C ALA A 116 -0.41 3.44 10.86
N ALA A 117 -0.94 4.32 11.72
CA ALA A 117 -1.46 5.63 11.30
C ALA A 117 -0.42 6.54 10.65
N ASP A 118 0.83 6.50 11.09
CA ASP A 118 1.91 7.28 10.47
C ASP A 118 2.19 6.81 9.03
N LEU A 119 2.23 5.49 8.77
CA LEU A 119 2.34 4.95 7.43
C LEU A 119 1.12 5.34 6.57
N THR A 120 -0.07 5.14 7.11
CA THR A 120 -1.33 5.42 6.41
C THR A 120 -1.45 6.89 6.02
N ARG A 121 -1.15 7.81 6.97
CA ARG A 121 -1.12 9.26 6.69
C ARG A 121 -0.08 9.62 5.64
N SER A 122 1.13 9.09 5.79
CA SER A 122 2.23 9.34 4.85
C SER A 122 1.90 8.89 3.44
N LEU A 123 1.31 7.69 3.29
CA LEU A 123 0.87 7.18 2.00
C LEU A 123 -0.26 8.03 1.40
N ALA A 124 -1.29 8.35 2.19
CA ALA A 124 -2.42 9.15 1.72
C ALA A 124 -1.98 10.56 1.26
N TRP A 125 -1.11 11.22 2.03
CA TRP A 125 -0.54 12.52 1.65
C TRP A 125 0.35 12.43 0.41
N MET A 126 1.25 11.44 0.36
CA MET A 126 2.18 11.22 -0.74
C MET A 126 1.46 10.96 -2.07
N LEU A 127 0.38 10.17 -2.04
CA LEU A 127 -0.39 9.80 -3.23
C LEU A 127 -1.32 10.93 -3.72
N ALA A 128 -1.54 11.96 -2.90
CA ALA A 128 -2.27 13.16 -3.30
C ALA A 128 -1.39 14.17 -4.06
N GLN A 129 -0.06 14.01 -4.03
CA GLN A 129 0.88 14.89 -4.72
C GLN A 129 0.84 14.70 -6.23
N ASP A 130 1.40 15.66 -6.98
CA ASP A 130 1.71 15.46 -8.40
C ASP A 130 2.88 14.48 -8.53
N VAL A 131 2.59 13.22 -8.87
CA VAL A 131 3.60 12.15 -8.95
C VAL A 131 4.67 12.36 -10.02
N TYR A 132 4.45 13.27 -10.95
CA TYR A 132 5.44 13.65 -11.96
C TYR A 132 6.49 14.64 -11.43
N ARG A 133 6.21 15.27 -10.28
CA ARG A 133 7.08 16.25 -9.62
C ARG A 133 7.47 15.86 -8.21
N ALA A 134 6.70 14.99 -7.56
CA ALA A 134 6.93 14.56 -6.18
C ALA A 134 8.25 13.78 -6.06
N SER A 135 9.06 14.14 -5.07
CA SER A 135 10.32 13.47 -4.76
C SER A 135 10.45 13.29 -3.26
N PHE A 136 10.85 12.10 -2.82
CA PHE A 136 11.12 11.82 -1.41
C PHE A 136 12.13 12.79 -0.78
N ALA A 137 13.08 13.30 -1.56
CA ALA A 137 14.05 14.29 -1.08
C ALA A 137 13.40 15.62 -0.69
N GLN A 138 12.23 15.94 -1.23
CA GLN A 138 11.52 17.20 -1.00
C GLN A 138 10.34 17.07 -0.03
N PHE A 139 10.01 15.85 0.41
CA PHE A 139 8.79 15.60 1.21
C PHE A 139 8.74 16.38 2.51
N GLU A 140 9.84 16.56 3.21
CA GLU A 140 9.88 17.37 4.44
C GLU A 140 9.49 18.84 4.15
N THR A 141 10.06 19.43 3.12
CA THR A 141 9.76 20.82 2.72
C THR A 141 8.34 20.95 2.19
N GLN A 142 7.91 20.00 1.33
CA GLN A 142 6.55 20.04 0.76
C GLN A 142 5.49 19.86 1.84
N GLU A 143 5.67 18.90 2.76
CA GLU A 143 4.71 18.68 3.84
C GLU A 143 4.60 19.90 4.74
N SER A 144 5.71 20.56 5.10
CA SER A 144 5.71 21.75 5.95
C SER A 144 5.09 22.99 5.29
N GLN A 145 5.03 23.02 3.97
CA GLN A 145 4.33 24.07 3.22
C GLN A 145 2.84 23.80 3.06
N GLN A 146 2.42 22.55 3.09
CA GLN A 146 1.06 22.12 2.81
C GLN A 146 0.24 21.87 4.09
N ILE A 147 0.87 21.44 5.18
CA ILE A 147 0.21 21.15 6.46
C ILE A 147 0.55 22.26 7.44
N LEU A 148 -0.45 23.08 7.76
CA LEU A 148 -0.25 24.28 8.60
C LEU A 148 -0.06 23.95 10.09
N ASP A 149 -0.56 22.82 10.55
CA ASP A 149 -0.41 22.37 11.94
C ASP A 149 0.91 21.59 12.13
N PRO A 150 1.91 22.17 12.85
CA PRO A 150 3.22 21.53 13.03
C PRO A 150 3.16 20.19 13.75
N GLU A 151 2.14 19.94 14.59
CA GLU A 151 1.97 18.68 15.32
C GLU A 151 1.55 17.51 14.42
N ARG A 152 1.02 17.83 13.22
CA ARG A 152 0.59 16.85 12.23
C ARG A 152 1.67 16.46 11.24
N LEU A 153 2.82 17.13 11.26
CA LEU A 153 3.94 16.86 10.35
C LEU A 153 4.61 15.51 10.70
N LEU A 154 4.85 14.71 9.66
CA LEU A 154 5.48 13.38 9.80
C LEU A 154 6.91 13.35 9.24
N MET A 155 7.15 14.06 8.12
CA MET A 155 8.38 13.96 7.36
C MET A 155 9.57 14.67 8.01
N ARG A 156 9.35 15.53 9.00
CA ARG A 156 10.41 16.11 9.85
C ARG A 156 11.16 15.05 10.66
N ASN A 157 10.51 13.96 11.01
CA ASN A 157 11.14 12.86 11.71
C ASN A 157 11.89 11.97 10.70
N SER A 158 13.24 11.98 10.74
CA SER A 158 14.10 11.22 9.84
C SER A 158 13.84 9.70 9.92
N THR A 159 13.51 9.17 11.09
CA THR A 159 13.18 7.76 11.30
C THR A 159 11.91 7.38 10.53
N ARG A 160 10.84 8.21 10.66
CA ARG A 160 9.58 7.99 9.91
C ARG A 160 9.80 8.09 8.40
N ARG A 161 10.57 9.08 7.97
CA ARG A 161 10.92 9.24 6.56
C ARG A 161 11.69 8.03 6.01
N SER A 162 12.67 7.54 6.76
CA SER A 162 13.41 6.33 6.40
C SER A 162 12.50 5.10 6.39
N GLY A 163 11.61 4.94 7.38
CA GLY A 163 10.62 3.87 7.42
C GLY A 163 9.70 3.89 6.19
N LEU A 164 9.21 5.06 5.79
CA LEU A 164 8.38 5.21 4.59
C LEU A 164 9.14 4.80 3.32
N GLN A 165 10.45 5.10 3.24
CA GLN A 165 11.30 4.71 2.12
C GLN A 165 11.44 3.18 1.97
N TYR A 166 11.30 2.41 3.03
CA TYR A 166 11.28 0.94 2.97
C TYR A 166 9.89 0.39 2.69
N TRP A 167 8.87 0.94 3.37
CA TRP A 167 7.52 0.40 3.32
C TRP A 167 6.76 0.76 2.05
N ALA A 168 6.87 2.00 1.56
CA ALA A 168 6.13 2.42 0.38
C ALA A 168 6.47 1.61 -0.88
N PRO A 169 7.75 1.32 -1.21
CA PRO A 169 8.08 0.43 -2.33
C PRO A 169 7.63 -1.01 -2.11
N PHE A 170 7.81 -1.55 -0.89
CA PHE A 170 7.40 -2.91 -0.59
C PHE A 170 5.90 -3.10 -0.75
N LEU A 171 5.10 -2.15 -0.23
CA LEU A 171 3.64 -2.19 -0.35
C LEU A 171 3.12 -1.82 -1.73
N GLY A 172 4.00 -1.43 -2.65
CA GLY A 172 3.67 -1.17 -4.05
C GLY A 172 3.19 0.25 -4.35
N PHE A 173 3.45 1.23 -3.46
CA PHE A 173 3.05 2.64 -3.61
C PHE A 173 4.17 3.54 -4.17
N SER A 174 5.37 3.02 -4.32
CA SER A 174 6.47 3.73 -4.98
C SER A 174 7.40 2.76 -5.69
N ARG A 175 8.24 3.27 -6.61
CA ARG A 175 9.28 2.48 -7.28
C ARG A 175 10.59 2.54 -6.52
N HIS A 176 11.29 1.40 -6.48
CA HIS A 176 12.65 1.31 -5.95
C HIS A 176 13.67 1.82 -7.00
N PRO A 177 14.73 2.49 -6.62
CA PRO A 177 15.07 3.07 -5.33
C PRO A 177 14.54 4.50 -5.14
N PHE A 178 13.37 4.66 -4.55
CA PHE A 178 12.78 5.90 -3.99
C PHE A 178 12.59 7.10 -4.93
N ALA A 179 12.64 6.92 -6.24
CA ALA A 179 12.65 8.05 -7.15
C ALA A 179 11.26 8.56 -7.53
N ALA A 180 10.20 7.74 -7.45
CA ALA A 180 8.88 8.13 -7.93
C ALA A 180 7.76 7.50 -7.10
N VAL A 181 6.76 8.32 -6.77
CA VAL A 181 5.45 7.85 -6.28
C VAL A 181 4.75 7.13 -7.42
N ASP A 182 4.43 5.88 -7.22
CA ASP A 182 3.82 5.03 -8.25
C ASP A 182 3.07 3.86 -7.60
N PRO A 183 1.74 3.92 -7.49
CA PRO A 183 0.94 2.87 -6.87
C PRO A 183 0.60 1.70 -7.81
N THR A 184 1.23 1.58 -8.99
CA THR A 184 0.91 0.56 -9.98
C THR A 184 0.92 -0.85 -9.39
N VAL A 185 1.90 -1.18 -8.55
CA VAL A 185 2.02 -2.51 -7.96
C VAL A 185 0.92 -2.77 -6.92
N ALA A 186 0.61 -1.79 -6.08
CA ALA A 186 -0.50 -1.91 -5.11
C ALA A 186 -1.85 -2.07 -5.82
N VAL A 187 -2.10 -1.29 -6.88
CA VAL A 187 -3.31 -1.39 -7.71
C VAL A 187 -3.38 -2.76 -8.39
N ARG A 188 -2.28 -3.23 -9.01
CA ARG A 188 -2.19 -4.55 -9.63
C ARG A 188 -2.54 -5.68 -8.67
N ASP A 189 -1.99 -5.64 -7.47
CA ASP A 189 -2.24 -6.67 -6.45
C ASP A 189 -3.71 -6.67 -5.96
N ALA A 190 -4.39 -5.53 -6.02
CA ALA A 190 -5.80 -5.39 -5.67
C ALA A 190 -6.76 -5.77 -6.80
N LEU A 191 -6.30 -5.83 -8.06
CA LEU A 191 -7.19 -6.04 -9.23
C LEU A 191 -8.05 -7.29 -9.10
N ALA A 192 -7.50 -8.40 -8.61
CA ALA A 192 -8.24 -9.66 -8.49
C ALA A 192 -9.42 -9.59 -7.51
N GLU A 193 -9.40 -8.64 -6.56
CA GLU A 193 -10.48 -8.40 -5.60
C GLU A 193 -11.50 -7.38 -6.13
N VAL A 194 -11.09 -6.50 -7.05
CA VAL A 194 -11.97 -5.51 -7.70
C VAL A 194 -12.68 -6.08 -8.92
N LEU A 195 -11.93 -6.82 -9.76
CA LEU A 195 -12.37 -7.37 -11.05
C LEU A 195 -11.85 -8.79 -11.23
N GLY A 196 -12.75 -9.75 -11.45
CA GLY A 196 -12.38 -11.07 -11.95
C GLY A 196 -11.86 -11.04 -13.39
N PRO A 197 -11.16 -12.11 -13.83
CA PRO A 197 -10.75 -12.26 -15.23
C PRO A 197 -11.95 -12.20 -16.17
N GLY A 198 -11.91 -11.35 -17.20
CA GLY A 198 -12.99 -11.13 -18.15
C GLY A 198 -14.14 -10.23 -17.65
N GLU A 199 -14.09 -9.77 -16.40
CA GLU A 199 -15.07 -8.86 -15.83
C GLU A 199 -14.75 -7.40 -16.16
N GLY A 200 -15.79 -6.56 -16.07
CA GLY A 200 -15.67 -5.11 -16.22
C GLY A 200 -16.69 -4.37 -15.39
N LEU A 201 -16.40 -3.11 -15.06
CA LEU A 201 -17.21 -2.21 -14.26
C LEU A 201 -17.28 -0.81 -14.88
N PRO A 202 -18.35 -0.03 -14.61
CA PRO A 202 -18.30 1.42 -14.80
C PRO A 202 -17.10 2.03 -14.08
N ALA A 203 -16.38 2.94 -14.76
CA ALA A 203 -15.13 3.49 -14.23
C ALA A 203 -15.27 4.15 -12.84
N PRO A 204 -16.32 4.93 -12.52
CA PRO A 204 -16.51 5.44 -11.16
C PRO A 204 -16.69 4.33 -10.12
N GLN A 205 -17.38 3.24 -10.46
CA GLN A 205 -17.59 2.09 -9.57
C GLN A 205 -16.29 1.33 -9.29
N PHE A 206 -15.44 1.21 -10.33
CA PHE A 206 -14.12 0.65 -10.17
C PHE A 206 -13.27 1.48 -9.18
N VAL A 207 -13.26 2.81 -9.34
CA VAL A 207 -12.53 3.73 -8.45
C VAL A 207 -13.02 3.63 -7.02
N GLU A 208 -14.33 3.56 -6.80
CA GLU A 208 -14.95 3.39 -5.48
C GLU A 208 -14.53 2.05 -4.81
N ARG A 209 -14.62 0.94 -5.55
CA ARG A 209 -14.19 -0.38 -5.04
C ARG A 209 -12.69 -0.40 -4.73
N LEU A 210 -11.89 0.19 -5.61
CA LEU A 210 -10.45 0.30 -5.39
C LEU A 210 -10.13 1.16 -4.17
N GLY A 211 -10.82 2.29 -3.98
CA GLY A 211 -10.70 3.16 -2.81
C GLY A 211 -11.14 2.50 -1.51
N THR A 212 -12.02 1.49 -1.56
CA THR A 212 -12.37 0.64 -0.41
C THR A 212 -11.22 -0.29 -0.03
N LEU A 213 -10.56 -0.92 -1.00
CA LEU A 213 -9.44 -1.84 -0.78
C LEU A 213 -8.12 -1.13 -0.48
N LEU A 214 -7.89 0.00 -1.14
CA LEU A 214 -6.71 0.86 -1.00
C LEU A 214 -7.15 2.27 -0.53
N PRO A 215 -7.54 2.42 0.74
CA PRO A 215 -8.21 3.62 1.23
C PRO A 215 -7.33 4.88 1.27
N VAL A 216 -6.09 4.78 0.86
CA VAL A 216 -5.13 5.89 0.66
C VAL A 216 -5.14 6.47 -0.77
N LEU A 217 -5.90 5.84 -1.69
CA LEU A 217 -6.09 6.30 -3.07
C LEU A 217 -7.40 7.11 -3.23
N ASP A 218 -7.67 7.54 -4.46
CA ASP A 218 -8.79 8.39 -4.85
C ASP A 218 -10.13 7.95 -4.26
N GLY A 219 -10.78 8.85 -3.52
CA GLY A 219 -12.05 8.61 -2.85
C GLY A 219 -11.98 7.69 -1.63
N GLY A 220 -10.82 7.13 -1.33
CA GLY A 220 -10.61 6.28 -0.16
C GLY A 220 -10.67 7.07 1.15
N ARG A 221 -11.16 6.41 2.22
CA ARG A 221 -11.43 7.08 3.51
C ARG A 221 -10.21 7.78 4.10
N TRP A 222 -9.03 7.16 4.02
CA TRP A 222 -7.82 7.74 4.59
C TRP A 222 -7.29 8.91 3.78
N GLN A 223 -7.42 8.86 2.45
CA GLN A 223 -7.11 10.02 1.61
C GLN A 223 -8.01 11.20 1.97
N LEU A 224 -9.33 10.98 2.02
CA LEU A 224 -10.29 12.03 2.37
C LEU A 224 -10.02 12.60 3.76
N GLU A 225 -9.67 11.77 4.73
CA GLU A 225 -9.36 12.22 6.09
C GLU A 225 -8.09 13.09 6.14
N VAL A 226 -7.03 12.68 5.45
CA VAL A 226 -5.77 13.42 5.42
C VAL A 226 -5.92 14.75 4.69
N LEU A 227 -6.67 14.77 3.59
CA LEU A 227 -6.87 15.97 2.79
C LEU A 227 -7.61 17.10 3.53
N LYS A 228 -8.35 16.81 4.61
CA LYS A 228 -8.96 17.85 5.45
C LYS A 228 -7.95 18.78 6.11
N TYR A 229 -6.71 18.35 6.25
CA TYR A 229 -5.64 19.09 6.95
C TYR A 229 -4.53 19.58 6.01
N VAL A 230 -4.67 19.35 4.72
CA VAL A 230 -3.76 19.83 3.68
C VAL A 230 -4.35 21.07 3.05
N ASP A 231 -3.55 22.11 2.85
CA ASP A 231 -3.97 23.30 2.12
C ASP A 231 -4.39 22.94 0.68
N PRO A 232 -5.66 23.10 0.32
CA PRO A 232 -6.13 22.72 -1.02
C PRO A 232 -5.43 23.49 -2.14
N SER A 233 -4.93 24.71 -1.88
CA SER A 233 -4.23 25.51 -2.88
C SER A 233 -2.83 25.01 -3.19
N ALA A 234 -2.25 24.19 -2.29
CA ALA A 234 -0.93 23.59 -2.44
C ALA A 234 -0.95 22.23 -3.16
N LEU A 235 -2.14 21.71 -3.46
CA LEU A 235 -2.34 20.47 -4.21
C LEU A 235 -2.74 20.76 -5.67
N PRO A 236 -2.48 19.81 -6.59
CA PRO A 236 -2.97 19.94 -7.96
C PRO A 236 -4.49 20.07 -8.01
N THR A 237 -4.97 21.14 -8.66
CA THR A 237 -6.42 21.33 -8.88
C THR A 237 -6.95 20.26 -9.82
N ARG A 238 -8.04 19.59 -9.43
CA ARG A 238 -8.71 18.55 -10.23
C ARG A 238 -10.13 18.95 -10.56
N GLN A 239 -10.54 18.65 -11.78
CA GLN A 239 -11.94 18.79 -12.21
C GLN A 239 -12.79 17.61 -11.70
N PRO A 240 -14.12 17.76 -11.59
CA PRO A 240 -15.00 16.65 -11.30
C PRO A 240 -14.77 15.48 -12.27
N GLY A 241 -14.65 14.26 -11.73
CA GLY A 241 -14.35 13.05 -12.51
C GLY A 241 -12.88 12.90 -12.95
N GLN A 242 -12.01 13.85 -12.60
CA GLN A 242 -10.58 13.75 -12.87
C GLN A 242 -9.87 13.02 -11.70
N LEU A 243 -9.14 11.95 -12.04
CA LEU A 243 -8.38 11.15 -11.07
C LEU A 243 -7.11 11.87 -10.59
N SER A 244 -6.52 11.43 -9.47
CA SER A 244 -5.17 11.87 -9.09
C SER A 244 -4.15 11.44 -10.14
N SER A 245 -3.02 12.14 -10.19
CA SER A 245 -1.90 11.71 -11.04
C SER A 245 -1.33 10.36 -10.61
N ALA A 246 -1.43 10.00 -9.32
CA ALA A 246 -1.03 8.71 -8.78
C ALA A 246 -1.86 7.57 -9.36
N LEU A 247 -3.19 7.64 -9.23
CA LEU A 247 -4.08 6.61 -9.78
C LEU A 247 -4.06 6.61 -11.31
N SER A 248 -4.01 7.79 -11.94
CA SER A 248 -3.89 7.93 -13.39
C SER A 248 -2.67 7.20 -13.94
N ARG A 249 -1.51 7.37 -13.32
CA ARG A 249 -0.27 6.69 -13.67
C ARG A 249 -0.40 5.17 -13.55
N ALA A 250 -0.99 4.70 -12.47
CA ALA A 250 -1.18 3.26 -12.27
C ALA A 250 -2.09 2.65 -13.35
N LEU A 251 -3.25 3.28 -13.62
CA LEU A 251 -4.19 2.80 -14.63
C LEU A 251 -3.59 2.84 -16.03
N LEU A 252 -2.87 3.90 -16.37
CA LEU A 252 -2.18 4.02 -17.66
C LEU A 252 -1.14 2.91 -17.83
N THR A 253 -0.31 2.66 -16.81
CA THR A 253 0.71 1.60 -16.85
C THR A 253 0.09 0.21 -16.99
N LEU A 254 -1.02 -0.07 -16.29
CA LEU A 254 -1.73 -1.35 -16.37
C LEU A 254 -2.46 -1.51 -17.71
N TRP A 255 -2.95 -0.43 -18.29
CA TRP A 255 -3.51 -0.44 -19.64
C TRP A 255 -2.44 -0.68 -20.70
N ASP A 256 -1.31 0.02 -20.64
CA ASP A 256 -0.17 -0.16 -21.56
C ASP A 256 0.42 -1.58 -21.50
N SER A 257 0.41 -2.20 -20.31
CA SER A 257 0.85 -3.60 -20.13
C SER A 257 -0.21 -4.64 -20.51
N GLY A 258 -1.41 -4.21 -20.92
CA GLY A 258 -2.50 -5.10 -21.30
C GLY A 258 -3.18 -5.81 -20.12
N GLU A 259 -2.94 -5.38 -18.89
CA GLU A 259 -3.57 -5.93 -17.68
C GLU A 259 -4.96 -5.36 -17.41
N LEU A 260 -5.25 -4.18 -17.95
CA LEU A 260 -6.55 -3.52 -17.95
C LEU A 260 -6.93 -3.03 -19.35
N LEU A 261 -8.23 -2.90 -19.59
CA LEU A 261 -8.82 -2.26 -20.76
C LEU A 261 -9.59 -1.02 -20.29
N LEU A 262 -9.23 0.15 -20.80
CA LEU A 262 -9.94 1.41 -20.60
C LEU A 262 -10.79 1.68 -21.84
N GLN A 263 -12.12 1.73 -21.69
CA GLN A 263 -13.05 1.75 -22.81
C GLN A 263 -14.02 2.93 -22.73
N GLN A 264 -14.31 3.51 -23.88
CA GLN A 264 -15.44 4.42 -24.06
C GLN A 264 -16.68 3.60 -24.36
N LYS A 265 -17.79 3.88 -23.66
CA LYS A 265 -19.10 3.29 -23.87
C LYS A 265 -20.15 4.41 -23.91
N ALA A 266 -20.76 4.63 -25.07
CA ALA A 266 -21.63 5.77 -25.31
C ALA A 266 -22.87 5.84 -24.38
N ASP A 267 -23.33 4.70 -23.87
CA ASP A 267 -24.56 4.60 -23.09
C ASP A 267 -24.34 4.79 -21.57
N LEU A 268 -23.10 5.02 -21.12
CA LEU A 268 -22.76 5.24 -19.71
C LEU A 268 -22.58 6.74 -19.43
N GLY A 269 -23.49 7.31 -18.64
CA GLY A 269 -23.54 8.76 -18.39
C GLY A 269 -22.40 9.34 -17.54
N SER A 270 -21.57 8.52 -16.89
CA SER A 270 -20.48 8.99 -16.04
C SER A 270 -19.12 8.49 -16.52
N SER A 271 -18.17 9.40 -16.59
CA SER A 271 -16.81 9.12 -17.05
C SER A 271 -15.76 9.54 -16.02
N VAL A 272 -14.58 8.95 -16.11
CA VAL A 272 -13.38 9.42 -15.42
C VAL A 272 -12.33 9.84 -16.44
N THR A 273 -11.51 10.82 -16.05
CA THR A 273 -10.45 11.37 -16.89
C THR A 273 -9.12 11.22 -16.17
N LEU A 274 -8.08 10.80 -16.86
CA LEU A 274 -6.75 10.70 -16.30
C LEU A 274 -6.11 12.09 -16.12
N THR A 275 -5.16 12.17 -15.21
CA THR A 275 -4.36 13.38 -14.93
C THR A 275 -2.93 13.18 -15.37
N GLY A 276 -2.43 14.08 -16.19
CA GLY A 276 -1.03 14.20 -16.59
C GLY A 276 -0.21 15.08 -15.63
N ALA A 277 1.02 15.38 -16.06
CA ALA A 277 1.95 16.21 -15.28
C ALA A 277 1.38 17.61 -14.98
N GLY A 278 1.63 18.11 -13.77
CA GLY A 278 1.17 19.43 -13.34
C GLY A 278 -0.32 19.54 -13.09
N GLY A 279 -1.03 18.43 -12.93
CA GLY A 279 -2.49 18.40 -12.80
C GLY A 279 -3.23 18.58 -14.12
N ALA A 280 -2.53 18.63 -15.26
CA ALA A 280 -3.16 18.78 -16.56
C ALA A 280 -4.16 17.64 -16.82
N ARG A 281 -5.33 18.01 -17.36
CA ARG A 281 -6.31 17.02 -17.80
C ARG A 281 -5.73 16.26 -19.00
N SER A 282 -5.71 14.93 -18.92
CA SER A 282 -5.37 14.08 -20.07
C SER A 282 -6.52 14.05 -21.07
N ASP A 283 -6.20 13.77 -22.34
CA ASP A 283 -7.22 13.52 -23.36
C ASP A 283 -7.91 12.16 -23.17
N LEU A 284 -7.36 11.29 -22.33
CA LEU A 284 -7.91 9.97 -22.06
C LEU A 284 -9.05 10.03 -21.03
N THR A 285 -10.28 9.96 -21.56
CA THR A 285 -11.53 9.85 -20.78
C THR A 285 -12.19 8.52 -21.12
N PHE A 286 -12.68 7.80 -20.13
CA PHE A 286 -13.32 6.49 -20.30
C PHE A 286 -14.45 6.29 -19.30
N GLN A 287 -15.39 5.42 -19.64
CA GLN A 287 -16.58 5.09 -18.84
C GLN A 287 -16.50 3.68 -18.24
N TRP A 288 -15.66 2.82 -18.81
CA TRP A 288 -15.62 1.41 -18.46
C TRP A 288 -14.19 0.93 -18.28
N ILE A 289 -13.96 0.12 -17.24
CA ILE A 289 -12.70 -0.60 -17.01
C ILE A 289 -13.02 -2.08 -17.02
N ALA A 290 -12.20 -2.86 -17.74
CA ALA A 290 -12.31 -4.31 -17.77
C ALA A 290 -10.95 -4.96 -17.57
N ARG A 291 -10.97 -6.19 -17.04
CA ARG A 291 -9.80 -7.05 -16.98
C ARG A 291 -9.87 -8.04 -18.14
N PRO A 292 -8.82 -8.21 -18.97
CA PRO A 292 -8.79 -9.21 -20.02
C PRO A 292 -9.02 -10.61 -19.46
N GLN A 293 -9.55 -11.52 -20.28
CA GLN A 293 -9.57 -12.95 -19.94
C GLN A 293 -8.12 -13.47 -19.88
N GLU A 294 -7.82 -14.27 -18.87
CA GLU A 294 -6.53 -14.96 -18.84
C GLU A 294 -6.48 -15.93 -20.03
N ILE A 295 -5.54 -15.70 -20.95
CA ILE A 295 -5.24 -16.67 -21.98
C ILE A 295 -4.60 -17.86 -21.25
N LYS A 296 -5.34 -18.97 -21.12
CA LYS A 296 -4.75 -20.21 -20.64
C LYS A 296 -3.66 -20.62 -21.62
N ALA A 297 -2.39 -20.44 -21.21
CA ALA A 297 -1.24 -20.95 -21.93
C ALA A 297 -1.12 -22.46 -21.79
#